data_9b5552a766c042c53d23f99cc020c6af
#
_entry.id   9b5552a766c042c53d23f99cc020c6af
#
_cell.length_a   1.000
_cell.length_b   1.000
_cell.length_c   1.000
_cell.angle_alpha   90.00
_cell.angle_beta   90.00
_cell.angle_gamma   90.00
#
_symmetry.space_group_name_H-M   'P 1'
#
loop_
_entity.id
_entity.type
_entity.pdbx_description
1 polymer ?
#
loop_
_entity_poly.entity_id
_entity_poly.type
_entity_poly.pdbx_seq_one_letter_code
_entity_poly.pdbx_strand_id
1 'polypeptide(L)'
;MLGLKINFHKSELFCFGEAQDDANLYAELFGCGLGSFPISYLGIPIHHRRLTLAEWKHVEERLQKRLSSWKGKLLSLGGRLVLINSVLTNMVLYMISFFQLPKGVLHKLDYFRSRFFWQGDSEKKKYRLTKWNVVCRPKDQGGLGVHDLEVKNRALLGKWLARLLTEDGVWQNMLKRKYVGSKAISQVLWKPGDSHFWAGLMATKKHFFSYGSFSIEDGSEIRF
;
A
#
# COMPACT_ATOMS: atom_id res chain seq x y z
N MET A 1 21.45 1.38 -32.12
CA MET A 1 21.48 0.42 -30.98
C MET A 1 21.94 1.20 -29.75
N LEU A 2 21.21 1.12 -28.63
CA LEU A 2 21.45 1.97 -27.44
C LEU A 2 22.66 1.57 -26.58
N GLY A 3 23.55 0.67 -27.05
CA GLY A 3 24.76 0.25 -26.30
C GLY A 3 24.52 -0.44 -24.95
N LEU A 4 23.25 -0.70 -24.57
CA LEU A 4 22.88 -1.37 -23.33
C LEU A 4 23.00 -2.89 -23.50
N LYS A 5 23.62 -3.54 -22.51
CA LYS A 5 23.68 -5.01 -22.41
C LYS A 5 22.90 -5.49 -21.18
N ILE A 6 22.16 -6.59 -21.35
CA ILE A 6 21.47 -7.27 -20.25
C ILE A 6 22.53 -7.94 -19.36
N ASN A 7 22.44 -7.71 -18.05
CA ASN A 7 23.26 -8.42 -17.08
C ASN A 7 22.51 -9.64 -16.56
N PHE A 8 22.74 -10.79 -17.14
CA PHE A 8 22.09 -12.04 -16.81
C PHE A 8 22.37 -12.50 -15.37
N HIS A 9 23.51 -12.15 -14.78
CA HIS A 9 23.83 -12.45 -13.37
C HIS A 9 22.97 -11.66 -12.38
N LYS A 10 22.34 -10.55 -12.83
CA LYS A 10 21.42 -9.73 -12.03
C LYS A 10 19.96 -9.93 -12.46
N SER A 11 19.73 -10.83 -13.41
CA SER A 11 18.40 -11.14 -13.93
C SER A 11 17.89 -12.42 -13.27
N GLU A 12 16.63 -12.44 -12.96
CA GLU A 12 15.94 -13.62 -12.39
C GLU A 12 14.76 -13.97 -13.27
N LEU A 13 14.55 -15.27 -13.47
CA LEU A 13 13.43 -15.83 -14.22
C LEU A 13 12.34 -16.27 -13.24
N PHE A 14 11.11 -15.85 -13.50
CA PHE A 14 9.95 -16.25 -12.71
C PHE A 14 8.98 -17.05 -13.59
N CYS A 15 8.78 -18.29 -13.27
CA CYS A 15 7.89 -19.19 -14.01
C CYS A 15 6.52 -19.30 -13.33
N PHE A 16 5.44 -19.42 -14.12
CA PHE A 16 4.08 -19.57 -13.65
C PHE A 16 3.34 -20.67 -14.38
N GLY A 17 2.35 -21.30 -13.72
CA GLY A 17 1.53 -22.34 -14.30
C GLY A 17 2.39 -23.51 -14.77
N GLU A 18 2.10 -24.06 -15.94
CA GLU A 18 2.80 -25.20 -16.51
C GLU A 18 4.29 -24.97 -16.74
N ALA A 19 4.73 -23.71 -16.92
CA ALA A 19 6.16 -23.40 -17.06
C ALA A 19 6.97 -23.59 -15.77
N GLN A 20 6.34 -23.92 -14.64
CA GLN A 20 7.06 -24.21 -13.39
C GLN A 20 7.78 -25.55 -13.45
N ASP A 21 7.24 -26.53 -14.18
CA ASP A 21 7.81 -27.87 -14.28
C ASP A 21 9.16 -27.84 -15.02
N ASP A 22 9.32 -26.95 -15.99
CA ASP A 22 10.53 -26.78 -16.79
C ASP A 22 11.37 -25.58 -16.37
N ALA A 23 11.15 -24.99 -15.18
CA ALA A 23 11.76 -23.75 -14.75
C ALA A 23 13.29 -23.78 -14.77
N ASN A 24 13.89 -24.91 -14.36
CA ASN A 24 15.34 -25.10 -14.38
C ASN A 24 15.91 -25.09 -15.81
N LEU A 25 15.23 -25.75 -16.73
CA LEU A 25 15.61 -25.79 -18.16
C LEU A 25 15.61 -24.36 -18.74
N TYR A 26 14.57 -23.58 -18.47
CA TYR A 26 14.47 -22.21 -18.92
C TYR A 26 15.54 -21.30 -18.28
N ALA A 27 15.84 -21.49 -16.99
CA ALA A 27 16.87 -20.71 -16.31
C ALA A 27 18.27 -20.95 -16.91
N GLU A 28 18.57 -22.19 -17.24
CA GLU A 28 19.82 -22.59 -17.91
C GLU A 28 19.87 -22.02 -19.33
N LEU A 29 18.79 -22.14 -20.11
CA LEU A 29 18.69 -21.64 -21.47
C LEU A 29 18.90 -20.11 -21.53
N PHE A 30 18.33 -19.36 -20.60
CA PHE A 30 18.46 -17.90 -20.53
C PHE A 30 19.72 -17.44 -19.77
N GLY A 31 20.44 -18.33 -19.13
CA GLY A 31 21.65 -18.02 -18.35
C GLY A 31 21.39 -17.10 -17.16
N CYS A 32 20.23 -17.21 -16.52
CA CYS A 32 19.84 -16.39 -15.37
C CYS A 32 19.35 -17.26 -14.19
N GLY A 33 19.34 -16.67 -12.99
CA GLY A 33 18.86 -17.37 -11.78
C GLY A 33 17.33 -17.56 -11.77
N LEU A 34 16.87 -18.59 -11.06
CA LEU A 34 15.44 -18.75 -10.75
C LEU A 34 15.05 -17.86 -9.58
N GLY A 35 14.07 -17.00 -9.82
CA GLY A 35 13.42 -16.20 -8.79
C GLY A 35 12.26 -16.92 -8.13
N SER A 36 11.97 -16.55 -6.89
CA SER A 36 10.83 -17.05 -6.13
C SER A 36 9.86 -15.92 -5.75
N PHE A 37 8.56 -16.24 -5.64
CA PHE A 37 7.56 -15.27 -5.17
C PHE A 37 7.56 -15.14 -3.63
N PRO A 38 7.34 -13.95 -3.10
CA PRO A 38 7.05 -12.68 -3.77
C PRO A 38 8.28 -12.00 -4.37
N ILE A 39 8.13 -11.42 -5.56
CA ILE A 39 9.17 -10.57 -6.17
C ILE A 39 9.23 -9.24 -5.40
N SER A 40 10.41 -8.83 -4.96
CA SER A 40 10.57 -7.51 -4.36
C SER A 40 10.89 -6.46 -5.42
N TYR A 41 9.90 -5.64 -5.77
CA TYR A 41 10.09 -4.53 -6.71
C TYR A 41 9.98 -3.19 -5.98
N LEU A 42 11.08 -2.45 -5.89
CA LEU A 42 11.16 -1.17 -5.15
C LEU A 42 10.63 -1.27 -3.70
N GLY A 43 10.79 -2.44 -3.08
CA GLY A 43 10.32 -2.70 -1.72
C GLY A 43 8.82 -3.06 -1.61
N ILE A 44 8.12 -3.22 -2.74
CA ILE A 44 6.77 -3.79 -2.81
C ILE A 44 6.89 -5.29 -3.13
N PRO A 45 6.26 -6.16 -2.34
CA PRO A 45 6.14 -7.57 -2.70
C PRO A 45 5.09 -7.74 -3.81
N ILE A 46 5.54 -8.13 -4.99
CA ILE A 46 4.66 -8.49 -6.12
C ILE A 46 4.42 -9.99 -6.07
N HIS A 47 3.17 -10.38 -6.09
CA HIS A 47 2.74 -11.78 -6.10
C HIS A 47 1.57 -11.97 -7.06
N HIS A 48 1.47 -13.16 -7.66
CA HIS A 48 0.31 -13.56 -8.48
C HIS A 48 -0.96 -13.78 -7.66
N ARG A 49 -0.83 -13.97 -6.34
CA ARG A 49 -1.94 -14.10 -5.39
C ARG A 49 -2.02 -12.92 -4.43
N ARG A 50 -3.08 -12.88 -3.63
CA ARG A 50 -3.25 -11.88 -2.58
C ARG A 50 -2.16 -12.01 -1.53
N LEU A 51 -1.60 -10.86 -1.09
CA LEU A 51 -0.58 -10.84 -0.05
C LEU A 51 -1.14 -11.38 1.27
N THR A 52 -0.38 -12.27 1.90
CA THR A 52 -0.66 -12.80 3.23
C THR A 52 -0.19 -11.86 4.33
N LEU A 53 -0.63 -12.09 5.57
CA LEU A 53 -0.13 -11.34 6.73
C LEU A 53 1.37 -11.50 6.93
N ALA A 54 1.94 -12.65 6.54
CA ALA A 54 3.38 -12.90 6.61
C ALA A 54 4.18 -11.94 5.70
N GLU A 55 3.66 -11.61 4.53
CA GLU A 55 4.29 -10.69 3.60
C GLU A 55 4.23 -9.23 4.06
N TRP A 56 3.32 -8.90 4.98
CA TRP A 56 3.30 -7.60 5.65
C TRP A 56 4.29 -7.51 6.82
N LYS A 57 4.80 -8.65 7.31
CA LYS A 57 5.68 -8.71 8.49
C LYS A 57 6.96 -7.88 8.29
N HIS A 58 7.51 -7.86 7.08
CA HIS A 58 8.70 -7.05 6.79
C HIS A 58 8.48 -5.53 7.02
N VAL A 59 7.24 -5.04 6.82
CA VAL A 59 6.90 -3.63 7.09
C VAL A 59 6.90 -3.38 8.60
N GLU A 60 6.32 -4.30 9.36
CA GLU A 60 6.30 -4.26 10.83
C GLU A 60 7.74 -4.28 11.40
N GLU A 61 8.59 -5.19 10.89
CA GLU A 61 9.98 -5.32 11.30
C GLU A 61 10.82 -4.09 10.96
N ARG A 62 10.64 -3.52 9.77
CA ARG A 62 11.32 -2.27 9.38
C ARG A 62 10.94 -1.13 10.32
N LEU A 63 9.66 -1.01 10.67
CA LEU A 63 9.17 0.00 11.59
C LEU A 63 9.74 -0.21 13.00
N GLN A 64 9.75 -1.44 13.51
CA GLN A 64 10.36 -1.79 14.79
C GLN A 64 11.85 -1.49 14.81
N LYS A 65 12.59 -1.90 13.77
CA LYS A 65 14.02 -1.62 13.64
C LYS A 65 14.29 -0.10 13.64
N ARG A 66 13.44 0.69 13.00
CA ARG A 66 13.59 2.15 13.02
C ARG A 66 13.32 2.72 14.41
N LEU A 67 12.29 2.24 15.08
CA LEU A 67 11.95 2.66 16.45
C LEU A 67 13.04 2.31 17.45
N SER A 68 13.65 1.11 17.35
CA SER A 68 14.71 0.68 18.28
C SER A 68 16.00 1.50 18.11
N SER A 69 16.22 2.13 16.96
CA SER A 69 17.37 3.01 16.74
C SER A 69 17.22 4.40 17.34
N TRP A 70 16.02 4.78 17.78
CA TRP A 70 15.75 6.12 18.29
C TRP A 70 15.78 6.16 19.82
N LYS A 71 16.49 7.14 20.36
CA LYS A 71 16.49 7.44 21.81
C LYS A 71 15.24 8.27 22.15
N GLY A 72 14.08 7.65 22.12
CA GLY A 72 12.80 8.30 22.32
C GLY A 72 12.66 9.02 23.66
N LYS A 73 13.41 8.59 24.71
CA LYS A 73 13.44 9.26 26.02
C LYS A 73 13.96 10.69 25.98
N LEU A 74 14.88 10.98 25.03
CA LEU A 74 15.47 12.30 24.85
C LEU A 74 14.56 13.25 24.05
N LEU A 75 13.47 12.76 23.51
CA LEU A 75 12.55 13.54 22.69
C LEU A 75 11.33 14.00 23.48
N SER A 76 10.96 15.27 23.31
CA SER A 76 9.67 15.78 23.75
C SER A 76 8.51 15.07 23.05
N LEU A 77 7.28 15.18 23.58
CA LEU A 77 6.08 14.67 22.91
C LEU A 77 5.90 15.26 21.50
N GLY A 78 6.19 16.56 21.33
CA GLY A 78 6.18 17.22 20.03
C GLY A 78 7.19 16.62 19.06
N GLY A 79 8.42 16.37 19.49
CA GLY A 79 9.45 15.72 18.68
C GLY A 79 9.07 14.31 18.26
N ARG A 80 8.45 13.52 19.14
CA ARG A 80 7.93 12.19 18.79
C ARG A 80 6.78 12.28 17.79
N LEU A 81 5.88 13.26 17.95
CA LEU A 81 4.79 13.51 17.01
C LEU A 81 5.31 13.79 15.60
N VAL A 82 6.31 14.66 15.47
CA VAL A 82 6.94 14.96 14.18
C VAL A 82 7.54 13.69 13.56
N LEU A 83 8.28 12.88 14.33
CA LEU A 83 8.87 11.65 13.81
C LEU A 83 7.82 10.60 13.41
N ILE A 84 6.71 10.50 14.13
CA ILE A 84 5.60 9.61 13.74
C ILE A 84 5.06 10.01 12.37
N ASN A 85 4.80 11.30 12.15
CA ASN A 85 4.21 11.78 10.90
C ASN A 85 5.22 11.78 9.74
N SER A 86 6.45 12.25 9.97
CA SER A 86 7.44 12.44 8.91
C SER A 86 8.18 11.16 8.53
N VAL A 87 8.35 10.21 9.45
CA VAL A 87 9.13 8.98 9.19
C VAL A 87 8.27 7.74 9.25
N LEU A 88 7.65 7.44 10.41
CA LEU A 88 6.95 6.16 10.58
C LEU A 88 5.75 6.02 9.66
N THR A 89 5.01 7.11 9.43
CA THR A 89 3.90 7.11 8.48
C THR A 89 4.42 6.90 7.06
N ASN A 90 5.47 7.62 6.65
CA ASN A 90 6.00 7.54 5.29
C ASN A 90 6.57 6.16 4.94
N MET A 91 7.13 5.44 5.91
CA MET A 91 7.62 4.07 5.69
C MET A 91 6.52 3.10 5.25
N VAL A 92 5.28 3.37 5.62
CA VAL A 92 4.13 2.51 5.31
C VAL A 92 3.38 3.01 4.08
N LEU A 93 3.42 4.32 3.78
CA LEU A 93 2.64 4.95 2.71
C LEU A 93 2.83 4.30 1.35
N TYR A 94 4.06 3.89 1.04
CA TYR A 94 4.37 3.28 -0.24
C TYR A 94 3.59 1.97 -0.44
N MET A 95 3.57 1.09 0.56
CA MET A 95 2.80 -0.17 0.51
C MET A 95 1.29 0.07 0.44
N ILE A 96 0.78 0.97 1.28
CA ILE A 96 -0.66 1.25 1.36
C ILE A 96 -1.15 2.14 0.20
N SER A 97 -0.26 2.65 -0.64
CA SER A 97 -0.67 3.33 -1.87
C SER A 97 -1.15 2.35 -2.95
N PHE A 98 -0.74 1.09 -2.88
CA PHE A 98 -1.10 0.04 -3.83
C PHE A 98 -2.02 -1.04 -3.25
N PHE A 99 -1.89 -1.31 -1.96
CA PHE A 99 -2.61 -2.42 -1.32
C PHE A 99 -3.52 -1.93 -0.20
N GLN A 100 -4.67 -2.57 -0.08
CA GLN A 100 -5.53 -2.38 1.07
C GLN A 100 -4.84 -2.89 2.33
N LEU A 101 -4.72 -2.02 3.33
CA LEU A 101 -4.09 -2.34 4.61
C LEU A 101 -4.97 -3.30 5.42
N PRO A 102 -4.49 -4.51 5.75
CA PRO A 102 -5.26 -5.44 6.58
C PRO A 102 -5.44 -4.88 8.00
N LYS A 103 -6.62 -5.07 8.59
CA LYS A 103 -6.93 -4.56 9.94
C LYS A 103 -5.92 -5.04 11.01
N GLY A 104 -5.48 -6.30 10.94
CA GLY A 104 -4.49 -6.85 11.87
C GLY A 104 -3.14 -6.11 11.79
N VAL A 105 -2.70 -5.77 10.57
CA VAL A 105 -1.46 -5.00 10.34
C VAL A 105 -1.65 -3.56 10.83
N LEU A 106 -2.78 -2.92 10.50
CA LEU A 106 -3.12 -1.57 10.99
C LEU A 106 -3.01 -1.48 12.52
N HIS A 107 -3.64 -2.43 13.24
CA HIS A 107 -3.60 -2.44 14.71
C HIS A 107 -2.17 -2.57 15.26
N LYS A 108 -1.32 -3.38 14.65
CA LYS A 108 0.07 -3.51 15.05
C LYS A 108 0.88 -2.24 14.77
N LEU A 109 0.73 -1.65 13.59
CA LEU A 109 1.40 -0.40 13.25
C LEU A 109 0.99 0.73 14.19
N ASP A 110 -0.29 0.85 14.49
CA ASP A 110 -0.81 1.85 15.44
C ASP A 110 -0.39 1.56 16.88
N TYR A 111 -0.27 0.29 17.27
CA TYR A 111 0.31 -0.07 18.55
C TYR A 111 1.75 0.43 18.69
N PHE A 112 2.61 0.24 17.68
CA PHE A 112 3.99 0.71 17.72
C PHE A 112 4.07 2.24 17.72
N ARG A 113 3.29 2.92 16.89
CA ARG A 113 3.23 4.39 16.80
C ARG A 113 2.76 4.99 18.12
N SER A 114 1.68 4.46 18.67
CA SER A 114 1.11 4.89 19.95
C SER A 114 2.07 4.63 21.12
N ARG A 115 2.71 3.43 21.14
CA ARG A 115 3.72 3.11 22.16
C ARG A 115 4.88 4.10 22.12
N PHE A 116 5.43 4.38 20.95
CA PHE A 116 6.50 5.36 20.79
C PHE A 116 6.07 6.76 21.23
N PHE A 117 4.86 7.18 20.89
CA PHE A 117 4.35 8.48 21.30
C PHE A 117 4.31 8.64 22.81
N TRP A 118 3.70 7.71 23.53
CA TRP A 118 3.50 7.80 24.98
C TRP A 118 4.72 7.40 25.82
N GLN A 119 5.45 6.38 25.38
CA GLN A 119 6.51 5.77 26.18
C GLN A 119 7.93 6.12 25.68
N GLY A 120 8.07 6.49 24.40
CA GLY A 120 9.36 6.58 23.74
C GLY A 120 10.00 5.18 23.64
N ASP A 121 11.24 5.08 24.12
CA ASP A 121 12.02 3.84 24.22
C ASP A 121 11.99 3.22 25.64
N SER A 122 11.11 3.71 26.52
CA SER A 122 10.99 3.18 27.88
C SER A 122 10.34 1.79 27.88
N GLU A 123 10.91 0.84 28.63
CA GLU A 123 10.29 -0.46 28.87
C GLU A 123 9.10 -0.35 29.83
N LYS A 124 9.10 0.63 30.73
CA LYS A 124 8.01 0.86 31.66
C LYS A 124 6.78 1.40 30.92
N LYS A 125 5.64 0.74 31.12
CA LYS A 125 4.36 1.21 30.59
C LYS A 125 4.03 2.57 31.21
N LYS A 126 3.84 3.59 30.38
CA LYS A 126 3.34 4.89 30.80
C LYS A 126 1.83 4.98 30.59
N TYR A 127 1.19 5.77 31.44
CA TYR A 127 -0.23 6.04 31.32
C TYR A 127 -0.52 6.76 30.00
N ARG A 128 -1.57 6.33 29.31
CA ARG A 128 -2.04 6.93 28.05
C ARG A 128 -3.18 7.89 28.38
N LEU A 129 -2.96 9.18 28.19
CA LEU A 129 -3.91 10.24 28.55
C LEU A 129 -5.20 10.18 27.72
N THR A 130 -5.11 9.67 26.48
CA THR A 130 -6.26 9.57 25.59
C THR A 130 -6.14 8.40 24.61
N LYS A 131 -7.24 8.04 23.97
CA LYS A 131 -7.28 6.98 22.95
C LYS A 131 -6.53 7.41 21.70
N TRP A 132 -5.89 6.46 21.03
CA TRP A 132 -5.07 6.73 19.84
C TRP A 132 -5.86 7.35 18.69
N ASN A 133 -7.11 6.93 18.49
CA ASN A 133 -7.98 7.50 17.47
C ASN A 133 -8.31 8.98 17.69
N VAL A 134 -8.33 9.45 18.95
CA VAL A 134 -8.48 10.87 19.29
C VAL A 134 -7.21 11.64 18.95
N VAL A 135 -6.03 11.07 19.23
CA VAL A 135 -4.74 11.66 18.83
C VAL A 135 -4.64 11.81 17.31
N CYS A 136 -5.23 10.89 16.55
CA CYS A 136 -5.25 10.92 15.09
C CYS A 136 -6.24 11.91 14.49
N ARG A 137 -7.14 12.51 15.27
CA ARG A 137 -8.07 13.53 14.73
C ARG A 137 -7.31 14.75 14.23
N PRO A 138 -7.87 15.48 13.26
CA PRO A 138 -7.38 16.81 12.86
C PRO A 138 -7.29 17.76 14.05
N LYS A 139 -6.40 18.75 13.97
CA LYS A 139 -6.16 19.71 15.07
C LYS A 139 -7.39 20.58 15.37
N ASP A 140 -8.12 20.96 14.35
CA ASP A 140 -9.40 21.69 14.42
C ASP A 140 -10.52 20.87 15.09
N GLN A 141 -10.37 19.53 15.15
CA GLN A 141 -11.29 18.62 15.83
C GLN A 141 -10.76 18.11 17.19
N GLY A 142 -9.79 18.82 17.77
CA GLY A 142 -9.23 18.51 19.08
C GLY A 142 -8.22 17.35 19.09
N GLY A 143 -7.72 16.92 17.94
CA GLY A 143 -6.65 15.93 17.83
C GLY A 143 -5.26 16.57 17.74
N LEU A 144 -4.24 15.74 17.61
CA LEU A 144 -2.86 16.18 17.38
C LEU A 144 -2.43 16.10 15.90
N GLY A 145 -3.33 15.70 15.00
CA GLY A 145 -3.06 15.60 13.57
C GLY A 145 -2.08 14.48 13.22
N VAL A 146 -2.03 13.41 14.00
CA VAL A 146 -1.34 12.18 13.59
C VAL A 146 -2.09 11.58 12.42
N HIS A 147 -1.37 11.26 11.36
CA HIS A 147 -1.99 10.67 10.18
C HIS A 147 -2.65 9.31 10.51
N ASP A 148 -3.95 9.23 10.31
CA ASP A 148 -4.70 7.99 10.36
C ASP A 148 -4.35 7.13 9.13
N LEU A 149 -3.78 5.94 9.38
CA LEU A 149 -3.32 5.07 8.29
C LEU A 149 -4.47 4.48 7.48
N GLU A 150 -5.63 4.23 8.10
CA GLU A 150 -6.80 3.70 7.41
C GLU A 150 -7.39 4.74 6.46
N VAL A 151 -7.54 5.98 6.94
CA VAL A 151 -8.00 7.10 6.12
C VAL A 151 -7.03 7.39 4.98
N LYS A 152 -5.72 7.40 5.27
CA LYS A 152 -4.66 7.57 4.25
C LYS A 152 -4.70 6.47 3.20
N ASN A 153 -4.85 5.21 3.59
CA ASN A 153 -4.93 4.10 2.66
C ASN A 153 -6.14 4.24 1.72
N ARG A 154 -7.32 4.56 2.27
CA ARG A 154 -8.53 4.82 1.47
C ARG A 154 -8.34 5.99 0.51
N ALA A 155 -7.74 7.09 0.95
CA ALA A 155 -7.48 8.25 0.11
C ALA A 155 -6.51 7.93 -1.03
N LEU A 156 -5.43 7.18 -0.75
CA LEU A 156 -4.44 6.78 -1.76
C LEU A 156 -5.03 5.82 -2.81
N LEU A 157 -5.83 4.85 -2.37
CA LEU A 157 -6.55 3.95 -3.30
C LEU A 157 -7.64 4.71 -4.07
N GLY A 158 -8.34 5.64 -3.42
CA GLY A 158 -9.31 6.53 -4.07
C GLY A 158 -8.70 7.40 -5.17
N LYS A 159 -7.46 7.87 -4.97
CA LYS A 159 -6.71 8.59 -6.01
C LYS A 159 -6.53 7.76 -7.28
N TRP A 160 -6.27 6.45 -7.17
CA TRP A 160 -6.17 5.58 -8.33
C TRP A 160 -7.52 5.41 -9.05
N LEU A 161 -8.64 5.35 -8.30
CA LEU A 161 -9.99 5.35 -8.91
C LEU A 161 -10.26 6.66 -9.64
N ALA A 162 -9.91 7.81 -9.04
CA ALA A 162 -10.04 9.11 -9.70
C ALA A 162 -9.27 9.13 -11.03
N ARG A 163 -7.98 8.74 -11.00
CA ARG A 163 -7.14 8.67 -12.20
C ARG A 163 -7.65 7.70 -13.25
N LEU A 164 -8.27 6.59 -12.85
CA LEU A 164 -8.87 5.63 -13.77
C LEU A 164 -10.11 6.21 -14.48
N LEU A 165 -10.81 7.18 -13.84
CA LEU A 165 -11.96 7.87 -14.41
C LEU A 165 -11.56 9.07 -15.29
N THR A 166 -10.55 9.84 -14.86
CA THR A 166 -10.24 11.16 -15.46
C THR A 166 -9.04 11.15 -16.39
N GLU A 167 -8.21 10.12 -16.38
CA GLU A 167 -6.99 10.07 -17.18
C GLU A 167 -7.08 8.95 -18.22
N ASP A 168 -6.50 9.18 -19.39
CA ASP A 168 -6.27 8.18 -20.42
C ASP A 168 -4.78 7.93 -20.61
N GLY A 169 -4.35 6.73 -20.25
CA GLY A 169 -2.97 6.31 -20.35
C GLY A 169 -2.87 4.79 -20.55
N VAL A 170 -1.66 4.30 -20.75
CA VAL A 170 -1.42 2.88 -21.03
C VAL A 170 -1.96 1.98 -19.91
N TRP A 171 -1.69 2.31 -18.65
CA TRP A 171 -2.15 1.50 -17.52
C TRP A 171 -3.65 1.62 -17.27
N GLN A 172 -4.25 2.80 -17.47
CA GLN A 172 -5.70 2.98 -17.38
C GLN A 172 -6.42 2.11 -18.42
N ASN A 173 -5.96 2.17 -19.66
CA ASN A 173 -6.51 1.37 -20.74
C ASN A 173 -6.35 -0.14 -20.50
N MET A 174 -5.21 -0.57 -19.97
CA MET A 174 -4.98 -1.96 -19.56
C MET A 174 -5.97 -2.41 -18.47
N LEU A 175 -6.18 -1.61 -17.43
CA LEU A 175 -7.13 -1.92 -16.36
C LEU A 175 -8.57 -1.87 -16.84
N LYS A 176 -8.94 -0.85 -17.66
CA LYS A 176 -10.27 -0.75 -18.28
C LYS A 176 -10.56 -2.00 -19.11
N ARG A 177 -9.65 -2.44 -19.97
CA ARG A 177 -9.82 -3.65 -20.80
C ARG A 177 -9.91 -4.93 -19.96
N LYS A 178 -9.06 -5.06 -18.92
CA LYS A 178 -9.00 -6.28 -18.10
C LYS A 178 -10.18 -6.44 -17.16
N TYR A 179 -10.64 -5.36 -16.52
CA TYR A 179 -11.57 -5.44 -15.39
C TYR A 179 -12.92 -4.77 -15.63
N VAL A 180 -12.98 -3.73 -16.47
CA VAL A 180 -14.16 -2.90 -16.64
C VAL A 180 -14.96 -3.35 -17.86
N GLY A 181 -14.30 -3.55 -19.01
CA GLY A 181 -14.95 -3.88 -20.27
C GLY A 181 -15.93 -2.77 -20.70
N SER A 182 -17.16 -3.15 -21.01
CA SER A 182 -18.24 -2.23 -21.41
C SER A 182 -19.04 -1.63 -20.24
N LYS A 183 -18.75 -2.03 -18.99
CA LYS A 183 -19.50 -1.59 -17.81
C LYS A 183 -19.00 -0.25 -17.30
N ALA A 184 -19.88 0.49 -16.58
CA ALA A 184 -19.41 1.61 -15.77
C ALA A 184 -18.63 1.10 -14.55
N ILE A 185 -17.60 1.84 -14.09
CA ILE A 185 -16.79 1.44 -12.91
C ILE A 185 -17.68 1.24 -11.66
N SER A 186 -18.75 2.01 -11.53
CA SER A 186 -19.73 1.86 -10.44
C SER A 186 -20.36 0.47 -10.38
N GLN A 187 -20.55 -0.17 -11.54
CA GLN A 187 -21.19 -1.48 -11.67
C GLN A 187 -20.21 -2.65 -11.57
N VAL A 188 -18.90 -2.39 -11.70
CA VAL A 188 -17.88 -3.45 -11.64
C VAL A 188 -17.75 -3.97 -10.23
N LEU A 189 -17.78 -5.29 -10.06
CA LEU A 189 -17.57 -5.96 -8.77
C LEU A 189 -16.24 -6.73 -8.82
N TRP A 190 -15.63 -6.86 -7.65
CA TRP A 190 -14.47 -7.74 -7.47
C TRP A 190 -14.87 -9.20 -7.69
N LYS A 191 -13.99 -9.99 -8.28
CA LYS A 191 -14.15 -11.42 -8.53
C LYS A 191 -12.95 -12.19 -7.97
N PRO A 192 -13.14 -13.45 -7.53
CA PRO A 192 -12.01 -14.34 -7.25
C PRO A 192 -11.08 -14.44 -8.46
N GLY A 193 -9.76 -14.34 -8.20
CA GLY A 193 -8.74 -14.29 -9.27
C GLY A 193 -8.32 -12.89 -9.70
N ASP A 194 -9.04 -11.85 -9.30
CA ASP A 194 -8.61 -10.47 -9.54
C ASP A 194 -7.36 -10.13 -8.71
N SER A 195 -6.53 -9.23 -9.24
CA SER A 195 -5.31 -8.80 -8.55
C SER A 195 -5.59 -8.16 -7.19
N HIS A 196 -4.62 -8.25 -6.27
CA HIS A 196 -4.73 -7.65 -4.95
C HIS A 196 -4.90 -6.12 -5.01
N PHE A 197 -4.26 -5.47 -5.97
CA PHE A 197 -4.44 -4.05 -6.24
C PHE A 197 -5.89 -3.73 -6.62
N TRP A 198 -6.48 -4.49 -7.58
CA TRP A 198 -7.86 -4.29 -7.98
C TRP A 198 -8.85 -4.55 -6.86
N ALA A 199 -8.61 -5.57 -6.04
CA ALA A 199 -9.41 -5.84 -4.84
C ALA A 199 -9.43 -4.64 -3.88
N GLY A 200 -8.29 -3.99 -3.67
CA GLY A 200 -8.19 -2.77 -2.85
C GLY A 200 -8.98 -1.60 -3.43
N LEU A 201 -8.93 -1.39 -4.74
CA LEU A 201 -9.72 -0.36 -5.42
C LEU A 201 -11.23 -0.61 -5.24
N MET A 202 -11.67 -1.86 -5.46
CA MET A 202 -13.10 -2.20 -5.33
C MET A 202 -13.60 -2.09 -3.88
N ALA A 203 -12.76 -2.41 -2.89
CA ALA A 203 -13.09 -2.19 -1.48
C ALA A 203 -13.25 -0.70 -1.13
N THR A 204 -12.52 0.18 -1.78
CA THR A 204 -12.57 1.63 -1.57
C THR A 204 -13.70 2.30 -2.37
N LYS A 205 -14.18 1.66 -3.43
CA LYS A 205 -15.13 2.22 -4.39
C LYS A 205 -16.37 2.83 -3.75
N LYS A 206 -16.99 2.13 -2.79
CA LYS A 206 -18.19 2.63 -2.10
C LYS A 206 -17.95 4.00 -1.44
N HIS A 207 -16.85 4.13 -0.71
CA HIS A 207 -16.48 5.39 -0.08
C HIS A 207 -16.16 6.47 -1.11
N PHE A 208 -15.44 6.12 -2.18
CA PHE A 208 -15.10 7.05 -3.24
C PHE A 208 -16.35 7.69 -3.85
N PHE A 209 -17.34 6.90 -4.24
CA PHE A 209 -18.59 7.43 -4.82
C PHE A 209 -19.51 8.12 -3.80
N SER A 210 -19.44 7.76 -2.51
CA SER A 210 -20.25 8.42 -1.47
C SER A 210 -19.77 9.82 -1.12
N TYR A 211 -18.47 10.10 -1.27
CA TYR A 211 -17.87 11.38 -0.94
C TYR A 211 -17.43 12.19 -2.17
N GLY A 212 -17.39 11.56 -3.34
CA GLY A 212 -17.09 12.22 -4.60
C GLY A 212 -18.30 13.00 -5.12
N SER A 213 -18.07 14.20 -5.62
CA SER A 213 -19.01 14.95 -6.43
C SER A 213 -18.53 14.93 -7.88
N PHE A 214 -19.45 14.68 -8.80
CA PHE A 214 -19.17 14.68 -10.24
C PHE A 214 -19.90 15.89 -10.85
N SER A 215 -19.17 16.77 -11.51
CA SER A 215 -19.79 17.80 -12.35
C SER A 215 -19.84 17.32 -13.78
N ILE A 216 -20.98 17.51 -14.41
CA ILE A 216 -21.18 17.21 -15.83
C ILE A 216 -20.84 18.49 -16.58
N GLU A 217 -19.84 18.43 -17.48
CA GLU A 217 -19.48 19.58 -18.31
C GLU A 217 -20.31 19.56 -19.62
N ASP A 218 -19.85 18.85 -20.63
CA ASP A 218 -20.53 18.77 -21.95
C ASP A 218 -21.35 17.49 -22.18
N GLY A 219 -21.29 16.55 -21.24
CA GLY A 219 -22.01 15.29 -21.32
C GLY A 219 -21.43 14.24 -22.24
N SER A 220 -20.36 14.55 -22.99
CA SER A 220 -19.76 13.64 -24.00
C SER A 220 -19.23 12.33 -23.40
N GLU A 221 -18.84 12.33 -22.15
CA GLU A 221 -18.29 11.17 -21.45
C GLU A 221 -19.31 10.42 -20.58
N ILE A 222 -20.58 10.85 -20.58
CA ILE A 222 -21.61 10.20 -19.77
C ILE A 222 -22.13 8.97 -20.51
N ARG A 223 -22.09 7.84 -19.83
CA ARG A 223 -22.75 6.61 -20.25
C ARG A 223 -24.05 6.45 -19.48
N PHE A 224 -25.15 6.48 -20.19
CA PHE A 224 -26.47 6.17 -19.69
C PHE A 224 -26.69 4.67 -19.52
#